data_3a3924e8044a9f88619c21494b932b1d
#
_entry.id   3a3924e8044a9f88619c21494b932b1d
#
_cell.length_a   1.000
_cell.length_b   1.000
_cell.length_c   1.000
_cell.angle_alpha   90.00
_cell.angle_beta   90.00
_cell.angle_gamma   90.00
#
_symmetry.space_group_name_H-M   'P 1'
#
loop_
_entity.id
_entity.type
_entity.pdbx_description
1 polymer ?
#
loop_
_entity_poly.entity_id
_entity_poly.type
_entity_poly.pdbx_seq_one_letter_code
_entity_poly.pdbx_strand_id
1 'polypeptide(L)'
;MGATVNPYLTKKAMQKKPLALPVAAVCGLFALGAAAMTFDLFSEGQSLYGVMALLSLATLLEPIVHIFIRFRRSLCAQHIAESLLLLTAESLTFDQLQNALFSCKAPQQIEFLISKGYLQNLKIDSAARTVTLYTPKGSFAQRICPCCGGRTVCEGAAV
;
A
#
# COMPACT_ATOMS: atom_id res chain seq x y z
N MET A 1 -20.13 12.61 7.53
CA MET A 1 -19.19 11.64 8.11
C MET A 1 -17.80 12.02 7.63
N GLY A 2 -17.01 12.73 8.45
CA GLY A 2 -15.63 13.09 8.13
C GLY A 2 -14.77 11.84 8.14
N ALA A 3 -14.13 11.54 7.01
CA ALA A 3 -13.16 10.47 6.95
C ALA A 3 -12.00 10.82 7.89
N THR A 4 -11.81 10.04 8.94
CA THR A 4 -10.67 10.17 9.84
C THR A 4 -9.41 9.94 9.02
N VAL A 5 -8.67 11.00 8.76
CA VAL A 5 -7.42 10.94 8.00
C VAL A 5 -6.40 10.20 8.87
N ASN A 6 -5.99 9.01 8.44
CA ASN A 6 -4.96 8.25 9.15
C ASN A 6 -3.61 9.00 9.04
N PRO A 7 -3.00 9.42 10.18
CA PRO A 7 -1.79 10.25 10.19
C PRO A 7 -0.56 9.53 9.61
N TYR A 8 -0.59 8.21 9.54
CA TYR A 8 0.53 7.39 9.03
C TYR A 8 0.46 7.16 7.52
N LEU A 9 -0.67 7.52 6.86
CA LEU A 9 -0.84 7.37 5.42
C LEU A 9 -0.53 8.66 4.68
N THR A 10 0.22 8.55 3.59
CA THR A 10 0.43 9.67 2.66
C THR A 10 -0.78 9.84 1.73
N LYS A 11 -0.91 11.04 1.15
CA LYS A 11 -1.91 11.30 0.09
C LYS A 11 -1.82 10.30 -1.06
N LYS A 12 -0.60 9.81 -1.36
CA LYS A 12 -0.34 8.81 -2.40
C LYS A 12 -0.99 7.46 -2.09
N ALA A 13 -0.99 7.03 -0.82
CA ALA A 13 -1.63 5.79 -0.38
C ALA A 13 -3.16 5.92 -0.30
N MET A 14 -3.67 7.13 -0.01
CA MET A 14 -5.11 7.41 0.08
C MET A 14 -5.78 7.63 -1.28
N GLN A 15 -5.01 7.97 -2.34
CA GLN A 15 -5.57 8.19 -3.66
C GLN A 15 -6.17 6.89 -4.22
N LYS A 16 -7.47 6.69 -3.97
CA LYS A 16 -8.29 5.76 -4.74
C LYS A 16 -8.36 6.33 -6.16
N LYS A 17 -7.60 5.76 -7.10
CA LYS A 17 -7.77 6.10 -8.52
C LYS A 17 -8.88 5.21 -9.09
N PRO A 18 -10.14 5.68 -9.14
CA PRO A 18 -11.25 4.86 -9.63
C PRO A 18 -11.07 4.46 -11.09
N LEU A 19 -10.26 5.23 -11.84
CA LEU A 19 -9.93 4.95 -13.24
C LEU A 19 -8.89 3.82 -13.42
N ALA A 20 -8.12 3.46 -12.40
CA ALA A 20 -7.08 2.44 -12.57
C ALA A 20 -7.63 1.04 -12.85
N LEU A 21 -8.77 0.71 -12.24
CA LEU A 21 -9.42 -0.60 -12.42
C LEU A 21 -9.99 -0.79 -13.83
N PRO A 22 -10.82 0.13 -14.38
CA PRO A 22 -11.32 0.01 -15.75
C PRO A 22 -10.20 0.06 -16.79
N VAL A 23 -9.16 0.89 -16.60
CA VAL A 23 -8.01 0.91 -17.51
C VAL A 23 -7.29 -0.44 -17.48
N ALA A 24 -7.05 -1.03 -16.32
CA ALA A 24 -6.43 -2.35 -16.23
C ALA A 24 -7.29 -3.45 -16.88
N ALA A 25 -8.62 -3.38 -16.75
CA ALA A 25 -9.53 -4.32 -17.38
C ALA A 25 -9.49 -4.23 -18.92
N VAL A 26 -9.53 -3.01 -19.46
CA VAL A 26 -9.43 -2.78 -20.90
C VAL A 26 -8.08 -3.25 -21.44
N CYS A 27 -6.97 -2.88 -20.81
CA CYS A 27 -5.65 -3.36 -21.21
C CYS A 27 -5.53 -4.89 -21.12
N GLY A 28 -6.17 -5.51 -20.12
CA GLY A 28 -6.22 -6.97 -19.96
C GLY A 28 -6.94 -7.67 -21.12
N LEU A 29 -8.06 -7.11 -21.57
CA LEU A 29 -8.79 -7.64 -22.74
C LEU A 29 -7.96 -7.54 -24.02
N PHE A 30 -7.29 -6.39 -24.23
CA PHE A 30 -6.39 -6.24 -25.37
C PHE A 30 -5.19 -7.18 -25.29
N ALA A 31 -4.63 -7.42 -24.11
CA ALA A 31 -3.54 -8.36 -23.92
C ALA A 31 -3.95 -9.81 -24.22
N LEU A 32 -5.18 -10.22 -23.84
CA LEU A 32 -5.71 -11.53 -24.20
C LEU A 32 -5.89 -11.69 -25.72
N GLY A 33 -6.43 -10.66 -26.40
CA GLY A 33 -6.56 -10.67 -27.87
C GLY A 33 -5.18 -10.74 -28.55
N ALA A 34 -4.21 -9.97 -28.08
CA ALA A 34 -2.85 -10.03 -28.62
C ALA A 34 -2.16 -11.37 -28.38
N ALA A 35 -2.41 -12.02 -27.24
CA ALA A 35 -1.87 -13.35 -26.95
C ALA A 35 -2.46 -14.42 -27.90
N ALA A 36 -3.77 -14.37 -28.17
CA ALA A 36 -4.42 -15.27 -29.12
C ALA A 36 -3.84 -15.08 -30.54
N MET A 37 -3.75 -13.82 -31.02
CA MET A 37 -3.14 -13.51 -32.31
C MET A 37 -1.67 -14.00 -32.41
N THR A 38 -0.90 -13.87 -31.35
CA THR A 38 0.48 -14.33 -31.31
C THR A 38 0.56 -15.82 -31.49
N PHE A 39 -0.32 -16.57 -30.82
CA PHE A 39 -0.38 -18.02 -30.95
C PHE A 39 -0.73 -18.46 -32.38
N ASP A 40 -1.72 -17.83 -32.98
CA ASP A 40 -2.16 -18.14 -34.36
C ASP A 40 -1.02 -17.85 -35.38
N LEU A 41 -0.34 -16.70 -35.26
CA LEU A 41 0.77 -16.33 -36.13
C LEU A 41 1.96 -17.30 -36.07
N PHE A 42 2.26 -17.82 -34.87
CA PHE A 42 3.29 -18.83 -34.72
C PHE A 42 2.86 -20.19 -35.28
N SER A 43 1.59 -20.55 -35.13
CA SER A 43 1.06 -21.81 -35.67
C SER A 43 1.04 -21.86 -37.21
N GLU A 44 0.88 -20.66 -37.83
CA GLU A 44 0.95 -20.49 -39.30
C GLU A 44 2.37 -20.36 -39.85
N GLY A 45 3.40 -20.41 -38.97
CA GLY A 45 4.81 -20.30 -39.38
C GLY A 45 5.27 -18.88 -39.68
N GLN A 46 4.45 -17.87 -39.38
CA GLN A 46 4.78 -16.45 -39.59
C GLN A 46 5.59 -15.89 -38.42
N SER A 47 6.79 -16.41 -38.21
CA SER A 47 7.61 -16.12 -37.03
C SER A 47 7.94 -14.62 -36.82
N LEU A 48 8.14 -13.86 -37.90
CA LEU A 48 8.44 -12.43 -37.81
C LEU A 48 7.24 -11.65 -37.21
N TYR A 49 6.04 -11.92 -37.68
CA TYR A 49 4.82 -11.27 -37.18
C TYR A 49 4.50 -11.74 -35.76
N GLY A 50 4.76 -13.02 -35.43
CA GLY A 50 4.65 -13.55 -34.09
C GLY A 50 5.55 -12.81 -33.09
N VAL A 51 6.81 -12.51 -33.45
CA VAL A 51 7.72 -11.72 -32.61
C VAL A 51 7.21 -10.28 -32.39
N MET A 52 6.72 -9.63 -33.46
CA MET A 52 6.12 -8.28 -33.34
C MET A 52 4.90 -8.28 -32.43
N ALA A 53 4.04 -9.30 -32.51
CA ALA A 53 2.89 -9.45 -31.64
C ALA A 53 3.30 -9.70 -30.16
N LEU A 54 4.37 -10.46 -29.90
CA LEU A 54 4.93 -10.65 -28.57
C LEU A 54 5.43 -9.34 -27.96
N LEU A 55 6.12 -8.51 -28.74
CA LEU A 55 6.59 -7.19 -28.29
C LEU A 55 5.41 -6.27 -27.94
N SER A 56 4.35 -6.28 -28.75
CA SER A 56 3.14 -5.50 -28.46
C SER A 56 2.43 -6.00 -27.20
N LEU A 57 2.37 -7.30 -26.96
CA LEU A 57 1.85 -7.89 -25.75
C LEU A 57 2.63 -7.47 -24.51
N ALA A 58 3.97 -7.48 -24.58
CA ALA A 58 4.82 -7.04 -23.48
C ALA A 58 4.56 -5.57 -23.11
N THR A 59 4.43 -4.68 -24.10
CA THR A 59 4.12 -3.26 -23.86
C THR A 59 2.73 -3.03 -23.25
N LEU A 60 1.76 -3.88 -23.58
CA LEU A 60 0.41 -3.83 -22.99
C LEU A 60 0.38 -4.37 -21.54
N LEU A 61 1.23 -5.35 -21.23
CA LEU A 61 1.30 -5.93 -19.88
C LEU A 61 2.00 -5.03 -18.88
N GLU A 62 2.98 -4.22 -19.29
CA GLU A 62 3.75 -3.35 -18.41
C GLU A 62 2.88 -2.42 -17.55
N PRO A 63 1.92 -1.64 -18.11
CA PRO A 63 1.07 -0.76 -17.31
C PRO A 63 0.17 -1.53 -16.35
N ILE A 64 -0.30 -2.73 -16.73
CA ILE A 64 -1.14 -3.57 -15.87
C ILE A 64 -0.36 -4.02 -14.64
N VAL A 65 0.85 -4.54 -14.84
CA VAL A 65 1.74 -4.97 -13.75
C VAL A 65 2.07 -3.78 -12.84
N HIS A 66 2.35 -2.61 -13.42
CA HIS A 66 2.66 -1.41 -12.65
C HIS A 66 1.49 -0.94 -11.79
N ILE A 67 0.27 -0.93 -12.33
CA ILE A 67 -0.97 -0.59 -11.60
C ILE A 67 -1.19 -1.61 -10.47
N PHE A 68 -1.03 -2.90 -10.74
CA PHE A 68 -1.24 -3.97 -9.76
C PHE A 68 -0.24 -3.88 -8.59
N ILE A 69 1.05 -3.69 -8.87
CA ILE A 69 2.08 -3.51 -7.85
C ILE A 69 1.76 -2.28 -6.99
N ARG A 70 1.36 -1.17 -7.61
CA ARG A 70 1.02 0.06 -6.90
C ARG A 70 -0.22 -0.12 -6.02
N PHE A 71 -1.21 -0.84 -6.49
CA PHE A 71 -2.43 -1.16 -5.75
C PHE A 71 -2.12 -2.05 -4.54
N ARG A 72 -1.35 -3.12 -4.72
CA ARG A 72 -0.92 -3.99 -3.60
C ARG A 72 -0.15 -3.22 -2.54
N ARG A 73 0.76 -2.32 -2.93
CA ARG A 73 1.51 -1.47 -1.98
C ARG A 73 0.59 -0.54 -1.21
N SER A 74 -0.41 0.05 -1.87
CA SER A 74 -1.39 0.92 -1.22
C SER A 74 -2.23 0.15 -0.20
N LEU A 75 -2.73 -1.04 -0.54
CA LEU A 75 -3.47 -1.89 0.39
C LEU A 75 -2.62 -2.33 1.59
N CYS A 76 -1.37 -2.75 1.33
CA CYS A 76 -0.46 -3.12 2.40
C CYS A 76 -0.19 -1.94 3.35
N ALA A 77 0.02 -0.73 2.81
CA ALA A 77 0.22 0.47 3.61
C ALA A 77 -1.02 0.83 4.44
N GLN A 78 -2.22 0.67 3.88
CA GLN A 78 -3.47 0.91 4.61
C GLN A 78 -3.62 -0.07 5.78
N HIS A 79 -3.42 -1.36 5.54
CA HIS A 79 -3.50 -2.38 6.58
C HIS A 79 -2.49 -2.13 7.72
N ILE A 80 -1.24 -1.81 7.37
CA ILE A 80 -0.21 -1.49 8.36
C ILE A 80 -0.59 -0.24 9.15
N ALA A 81 -1.02 0.82 8.47
CA ALA A 81 -1.39 2.08 9.12
C ALA A 81 -2.62 1.94 10.04
N GLU A 82 -3.59 1.10 9.69
CA GLU A 82 -4.74 0.76 10.54
C GLU A 82 -4.30 -0.01 11.78
N SER A 83 -3.41 -1.00 11.61
CA SER A 83 -2.86 -1.76 12.74
C SER A 83 -2.05 -0.87 13.67
N LEU A 84 -1.25 0.08 13.14
CA LEU A 84 -0.49 1.04 13.94
C LEU A 84 -1.37 2.02 14.72
N LEU A 85 -2.54 2.38 14.18
CA LEU A 85 -3.50 3.22 14.92
C LEU A 85 -4.09 2.54 16.16
N LEU A 86 -4.17 1.21 16.15
CA LEU A 86 -4.65 0.43 17.29
C LEU A 86 -3.61 0.33 18.40
N LEU A 87 -2.34 0.57 18.06
CA LEU A 87 -1.23 0.53 19.02
C LEU A 87 -1.08 1.91 19.66
N THR A 88 -1.26 1.97 20.97
CA THR A 88 -1.18 3.23 21.75
C THR A 88 0.25 3.62 22.16
N ALA A 89 1.25 2.85 21.74
CA ALA A 89 2.64 3.06 22.12
C ALA A 89 3.32 4.07 21.18
N GLU A 90 4.13 4.96 21.74
CA GLU A 90 4.92 5.94 20.96
C GLU A 90 6.14 5.29 20.27
N SER A 91 6.63 4.19 20.82
CA SER A 91 7.70 3.40 20.23
C SER A 91 7.40 1.90 20.37
N LEU A 92 7.71 1.14 19.34
CA LEU A 92 7.50 -0.30 19.25
C LEU A 92 8.82 -0.99 18.94
N THR A 93 9.10 -2.08 19.65
CA THR A 93 10.21 -2.96 19.24
C THR A 93 9.84 -3.76 17.99
N PHE A 94 10.84 -4.22 17.24
CA PHE A 94 10.59 -5.04 16.04
C PHE A 94 9.77 -6.30 16.36
N ASP A 95 9.99 -6.91 17.52
CA ASP A 95 9.25 -8.11 17.92
C ASP A 95 7.77 -7.80 18.22
N GLN A 96 7.49 -6.67 18.89
CA GLN A 96 6.11 -6.20 19.09
C GLN A 96 5.43 -5.88 17.77
N LEU A 97 6.14 -5.26 16.85
CA LEU A 97 5.65 -4.93 15.52
C LEU A 97 5.36 -6.19 14.69
N GLN A 98 6.24 -7.19 14.74
CA GLN A 98 6.05 -8.46 14.05
C GLN A 98 4.84 -9.22 14.58
N ASN A 99 4.64 -9.22 15.89
CA ASN A 99 3.47 -9.82 16.53
C ASN A 99 2.18 -9.08 16.16
N ALA A 100 2.20 -7.74 16.18
CA ALA A 100 1.02 -6.93 15.86
C ALA A 100 0.60 -7.05 14.39
N LEU A 101 1.56 -7.21 13.48
CA LEU A 101 1.30 -7.33 12.04
C LEU A 101 1.30 -8.79 11.55
N PHE A 102 1.49 -9.76 12.44
CA PHE A 102 1.59 -11.19 12.10
C PHE A 102 2.58 -11.48 10.95
N SER A 103 3.69 -10.72 10.88
CA SER A 103 4.65 -10.82 9.79
C SER A 103 6.10 -10.67 10.27
N CYS A 104 6.91 -11.69 10.06
CA CYS A 104 8.35 -11.67 10.38
C CYS A 104 9.11 -10.59 9.59
N LYS A 105 8.58 -10.12 8.46
CA LYS A 105 9.19 -9.11 7.61
C LYS A 105 8.61 -7.71 7.81
N ALA A 106 7.81 -7.50 8.87
CA ALA A 106 7.13 -6.24 9.13
C ALA A 106 8.04 -5.01 9.13
N PRO A 107 9.21 -5.00 9.82
CA PRO A 107 10.11 -3.84 9.80
C PRO A 107 10.60 -3.49 8.39
N GLN A 108 11.01 -4.50 7.61
CA GLN A 108 11.50 -4.31 6.24
C GLN A 108 10.40 -3.81 5.30
N GLN A 109 9.17 -4.29 5.48
CA GLN A 109 8.01 -3.84 4.70
C GLN A 109 7.69 -2.38 5.00
N ILE A 110 7.73 -1.97 6.27
CA ILE A 110 7.49 -0.57 6.67
C ILE A 110 8.60 0.32 6.10
N GLU A 111 9.86 -0.05 6.23
CA GLU A 111 10.99 0.69 5.66
C GLU A 111 10.83 0.88 4.15
N PHE A 112 10.50 -0.19 3.44
CA PHE A 112 10.22 -0.14 2.02
C PHE A 112 9.04 0.78 1.68
N LEU A 113 7.94 0.74 2.43
CA LEU A 113 6.78 1.59 2.20
C LEU A 113 7.05 3.07 2.51
N ILE A 114 7.90 3.36 3.51
CA ILE A 114 8.39 4.71 3.81
C ILE A 114 9.25 5.20 2.65
N SER A 115 10.23 4.41 2.18
CA SER A 115 11.11 4.79 1.06
C SER A 115 10.35 5.04 -0.24
N LYS A 116 9.23 4.36 -0.45
CA LYS A 116 8.34 4.56 -1.61
C LYS A 116 7.30 5.68 -1.40
N GLY A 117 7.27 6.30 -0.21
CA GLY A 117 6.36 7.39 0.13
C GLY A 117 4.90 6.97 0.25
N TYR A 118 4.61 5.78 0.77
CA TYR A 118 3.26 5.33 1.11
C TYR A 118 2.93 5.56 2.57
N LEU A 119 3.93 5.46 3.46
CA LEU A 119 3.82 5.74 4.89
C LEU A 119 4.59 7.00 5.26
N GLN A 120 4.12 7.69 6.28
CA GLN A 120 4.71 8.90 6.84
C GLN A 120 4.62 8.89 8.37
N ASN A 121 5.32 9.82 9.02
CA ASN A 121 5.32 9.97 10.49
C ASN A 121 5.81 8.72 11.24
N LEU A 122 6.71 7.97 10.62
CA LEU A 122 7.34 6.78 11.18
C LEU A 122 8.86 6.92 11.03
N LYS A 123 9.61 6.60 12.08
CA LYS A 123 11.08 6.51 12.03
C LYS A 123 11.51 5.12 12.47
N ILE A 124 12.30 4.47 11.65
CA ILE A 124 12.89 3.17 11.96
C ILE A 124 14.31 3.41 12.46
N ASP A 125 14.61 2.88 13.63
CA ASP A 125 15.97 2.80 14.16
C ASP A 125 16.41 1.33 14.11
N SER A 126 17.19 1.01 13.09
CA SER A 126 17.69 -0.35 12.89
C SER A 126 18.70 -0.76 13.94
N ALA A 127 19.46 0.18 14.54
CA ALA A 127 20.43 -0.09 15.59
C ALA A 127 19.72 -0.44 16.91
N ALA A 128 18.71 0.33 17.28
CA ALA A 128 17.89 0.09 18.47
C ALA A 128 16.81 -0.96 18.25
N ARG A 129 16.58 -1.43 17.00
CA ARG A 129 15.51 -2.35 16.61
C ARG A 129 14.11 -1.84 17.03
N THR A 130 13.88 -0.54 16.86
CA THR A 130 12.64 0.12 17.25
C THR A 130 12.03 0.92 16.11
N VAL A 131 10.72 1.10 16.16
CA VAL A 131 9.96 1.98 15.28
C VAL A 131 9.28 3.04 16.15
N THR A 132 9.61 4.30 15.91
CA THR A 132 9.01 5.44 16.61
C THR A 132 7.85 5.98 15.78
N LEU A 133 6.70 6.15 16.43
CA LEU A 133 5.47 6.67 15.84
C LEU A 133 5.35 8.16 16.18
N TYR A 134 5.37 9.01 15.17
CA TYR A 134 5.16 10.45 15.36
C TYR A 134 3.69 10.79 15.13
N THR A 135 2.96 11.06 16.20
CA THR A 135 1.61 11.60 16.08
C THR A 135 1.74 13.10 15.82
N PRO A 136 1.27 13.65 14.69
CA PRO A 136 1.34 15.08 14.45
C PRO A 136 0.57 15.83 15.54
N LYS A 137 1.21 16.85 16.15
CA LYS A 137 0.57 17.73 17.13
C LYS A 137 -0.70 18.32 16.49
N GLY A 138 -1.87 18.00 17.04
CA GLY A 138 -3.19 18.42 16.52
C GLY A 138 -4.03 17.33 15.87
N SER A 139 -3.53 16.12 15.67
CA SER A 139 -4.39 14.98 15.39
C SER A 139 -5.01 14.53 16.70
N PHE A 140 -6.29 14.83 16.89
CA PHE A 140 -7.05 14.33 18.02
C PHE A 140 -7.12 12.81 17.94
N ALA A 141 -6.31 12.12 18.74
CA ALA A 141 -6.50 10.69 18.97
C ALA A 141 -7.84 10.54 19.69
N GLN A 142 -8.89 10.20 18.97
CA GLN A 142 -10.15 9.80 19.58
C GLN A 142 -9.89 8.49 20.33
N ARG A 143 -9.59 8.61 21.61
CA ARG A 143 -9.50 7.45 22.49
C ARG A 143 -10.92 6.97 22.78
N ILE A 144 -11.20 5.73 22.45
CA ILE A 144 -12.42 5.07 22.92
C ILE A 144 -12.21 4.80 24.41
N CYS A 145 -13.06 5.37 25.26
CA CYS A 145 -13.02 5.10 26.68
C CYS A 145 -13.26 3.60 26.93
N PRO A 146 -12.34 2.88 27.60
CA PRO A 146 -12.50 1.45 27.83
C PRO A 146 -13.69 1.11 28.77
N CYS A 147 -14.19 2.11 29.52
CA CYS A 147 -15.27 1.89 30.47
C CYS A 147 -16.68 2.08 29.89
N CYS A 148 -16.84 3.02 28.93
CA CYS A 148 -18.17 3.36 28.41
C CYS A 148 -18.28 3.29 26.88
N GLY A 149 -17.19 2.98 26.16
CA GLY A 149 -17.19 2.95 24.69
C GLY A 149 -17.38 4.33 24.03
N GLY A 150 -17.51 5.39 24.83
CA GLY A 150 -17.69 6.76 24.34
C GLY A 150 -16.40 7.30 23.71
N ARG A 151 -16.55 8.09 22.66
CA ARG A 151 -15.44 8.81 22.03
C ARG A 151 -15.15 10.07 22.83
N THR A 152 -14.08 10.08 23.61
CA THR A 152 -13.61 11.27 24.31
C THR A 152 -12.53 11.95 23.47
N VAL A 153 -12.68 13.25 23.23
CA VAL A 153 -11.65 14.11 22.68
C VAL A 153 -10.78 14.54 23.85
N CYS A 154 -9.61 13.93 24.02
CA CYS A 154 -8.64 14.41 24.97
C CYS A 154 -7.85 15.52 24.32
N GLU A 155 -8.12 16.77 24.66
CA GLU A 155 -7.18 17.88 24.44
C GLU A 155 -5.89 17.55 25.20
N GLY A 156 -4.78 17.39 24.49
CA GLY A 156 -3.50 17.16 25.10
C GLY A 156 -3.10 18.36 25.94
N ALA A 157 -3.11 18.17 27.26
CA ALA A 157 -2.48 19.11 28.17
C ALA A 157 -1.00 19.21 27.78
N ALA A 158 -0.60 20.38 27.33
CA ALA A 158 0.80 20.77 27.17
C ALA A 158 1.43 20.74 28.55
N VAL A 159 2.47 19.94 28.75
CA VAL A 159 3.49 20.10 29.78
C VAL A 159 4.79 20.43 29.10
#